data_6be8c053a4c78a1a4963ec4fd672179b
#
_entry.id   6be8c053a4c78a1a4963ec4fd672179b
#
_cell.length_a   1.000
_cell.length_b   1.000
_cell.length_c   1.000
_cell.angle_alpha   90.00
_cell.angle_beta   90.00
_cell.angle_gamma   90.00
#
_symmetry.space_group_name_H-M   'P 1'
#
loop_
_entity.id
_entity.type
_entity.pdbx_description
1 polymer ?
#
loop_
_entity_poly.entity_id
_entity_poly.type
_entity_poly.pdbx_seq_one_letter_code
_entity_poly.pdbx_strand_id
1 'polypeptide(L)'
;MLETEGFIQKVKGKKSIVLEKKNLENISLTSIQTVQELNKLQNINLETDLISLYIVQGDKKLMKKFQVSESADFYKVVRTNSLNGEVLNYSTSFFDRKIVPFLNEEIAKKSIYEYLEKDLKLKIGYSRRDINFRKITPEEQKYLKLKDINMVVVIETHAYLSNGTLFQYETIIHHPEKFTFTVIAKR
;
A
#
# COMPACT_ATOMS: atom_id res chain seq x y z
N MET A 1 5.10 -20.21 7.69
CA MET A 1 4.51 -19.76 6.43
C MET A 1 2.99 -19.82 6.52
N LEU A 2 2.27 -20.87 6.14
CA LEU A 2 0.79 -20.89 6.16
C LEU A 2 0.14 -20.62 7.53
N GLU A 3 0.81 -20.99 8.61
CA GLU A 3 0.34 -20.73 9.97
C GLU A 3 0.53 -19.27 10.39
N THR A 4 1.62 -18.65 9.97
CA THR A 4 1.90 -17.22 10.22
C THR A 4 0.98 -16.31 9.41
N GLU A 5 0.56 -16.79 8.24
CA GLU A 5 -0.37 -16.11 7.34
C GLU A 5 -1.84 -16.39 7.67
N GLY A 6 -2.11 -17.19 8.70
CA GLY A 6 -3.46 -17.47 9.17
C GLY A 6 -4.29 -18.43 8.31
N PHE A 7 -3.67 -19.17 7.38
CA PHE A 7 -4.38 -20.17 6.57
C PHE A 7 -4.61 -21.49 7.28
N ILE A 8 -3.71 -21.86 8.19
CA ILE A 8 -3.82 -23.09 8.97
C ILE A 8 -3.50 -22.82 10.44
N GLN A 9 -4.12 -23.58 11.31
CA GLN A 9 -3.75 -23.69 12.72
C GLN A 9 -3.14 -25.08 12.97
N LYS A 10 -1.88 -25.13 13.42
CA LYS A 10 -1.25 -26.36 13.88
C LYS A 10 -1.58 -26.59 15.36
N VAL A 11 -2.17 -27.73 15.68
CA VAL A 11 -2.35 -28.17 17.05
C VAL A 11 -1.34 -29.28 17.31
N LYS A 12 -0.46 -29.10 18.30
CA LYS A 12 0.60 -30.06 18.63
C LYS A 12 -0.02 -31.45 18.89
N GLY A 13 0.42 -32.45 18.11
CA GLY A 13 -0.09 -33.84 18.20
C GLY A 13 -1.46 -34.10 17.54
N LYS A 14 -2.03 -33.13 16.80
CA LYS A 14 -3.31 -33.26 16.08
C LYS A 14 -3.17 -32.80 14.62
N LYS A 15 -4.25 -33.04 13.82
CA LYS A 15 -4.31 -32.58 12.43
C LYS A 15 -4.29 -31.04 12.37
N SER A 16 -3.62 -30.49 11.33
CA SER A 16 -3.74 -29.05 11.02
C SER A 16 -5.18 -28.71 10.63
N ILE A 17 -5.70 -27.64 11.19
CA ILE A 17 -7.05 -27.11 10.85
C ILE A 17 -6.83 -26.04 9.80
N VAL A 18 -7.52 -26.16 8.65
CA VAL A 18 -7.59 -25.11 7.65
C VAL A 18 -8.58 -24.07 8.15
N LEU A 19 -8.13 -22.83 8.28
CA LEU A 19 -8.99 -21.72 8.66
C LEU A 19 -9.76 -21.26 7.42
N GLU A 20 -11.05 -20.96 7.61
CA GLU A 20 -11.92 -20.52 6.51
C GLU A 20 -11.32 -19.30 5.80
N LYS A 21 -11.20 -19.40 4.47
CA LYS A 21 -10.77 -18.30 3.64
C LYS A 21 -11.89 -17.26 3.60
N LYS A 22 -11.84 -16.29 4.51
CA LYS A 22 -12.77 -15.15 4.42
C LYS A 22 -12.43 -14.32 3.18
N ASN A 23 -13.49 -13.89 2.52
CA ASN A 23 -13.58 -13.17 1.25
C ASN A 23 -12.42 -12.23 0.90
N LEU A 24 -12.16 -12.12 -0.38
CA LEU A 24 -11.20 -11.37 -1.19
C LEU A 24 -10.99 -9.88 -0.83
N GLU A 25 -11.75 -9.34 0.12
CA GLU A 25 -11.69 -7.94 0.56
C GLU A 25 -10.69 -7.69 1.70
N ASN A 26 -10.07 -8.76 2.23
CA ASN A 26 -9.11 -8.66 3.33
C ASN A 26 -7.73 -8.28 2.81
N ILE A 27 -7.42 -6.99 2.88
CA ILE A 27 -6.06 -6.51 2.64
C ILE A 27 -5.16 -7.07 3.74
N SER A 28 -4.20 -7.91 3.35
CA SER A 28 -3.15 -8.33 4.28
C SER A 28 -2.28 -7.14 4.63
N LEU A 29 -2.43 -6.61 5.83
CA LEU A 29 -1.53 -5.56 6.34
C LEU A 29 -0.24 -6.14 6.96
N THR A 30 -0.11 -7.46 7.00
CA THR A 30 1.04 -8.16 7.60
C THR A 30 2.16 -8.45 6.62
N SER A 31 1.92 -8.25 5.31
CA SER A 31 2.91 -8.43 4.26
C SER A 31 2.93 -7.23 3.32
N ILE A 32 4.10 -7.00 2.71
CA ILE A 32 4.25 -6.03 1.63
C ILE A 32 4.00 -6.80 0.33
N GLN A 33 2.92 -6.51 -0.35
CA GLN A 33 2.51 -7.17 -1.59
C GLN A 33 2.15 -6.13 -2.64
N THR A 34 2.60 -6.37 -3.86
CA THR A 34 2.19 -5.59 -5.03
C THR A 34 0.80 -6.03 -5.52
N VAL A 35 0.13 -5.18 -6.29
CA VAL A 35 -1.15 -5.53 -6.95
C VAL A 35 -0.99 -6.78 -7.81
N GLN A 36 0.13 -6.93 -8.50
CA GLN A 36 0.39 -8.10 -9.35
C GLN A 36 0.54 -9.39 -8.53
N GLU A 37 1.21 -9.32 -7.38
CA GLU A 37 1.33 -10.47 -6.47
C GLU A 37 -0.03 -10.84 -5.87
N LEU A 38 -0.83 -9.84 -5.47
CA LEU A 38 -2.20 -10.07 -5.00
C LEU A 38 -3.06 -10.73 -6.06
N ASN A 39 -3.00 -10.25 -7.31
CA ASN A 39 -3.73 -10.83 -8.43
C ASN A 39 -3.38 -12.31 -8.63
N LYS A 40 -2.10 -12.65 -8.59
CA LYS A 40 -1.63 -14.04 -8.72
C LYS A 40 -2.05 -14.91 -7.53
N LEU A 41 -1.88 -14.42 -6.31
CA LEU A 41 -2.14 -15.19 -5.09
C LEU A 41 -3.63 -15.45 -4.87
N GLN A 42 -4.46 -14.47 -5.20
CA GLN A 42 -5.90 -14.53 -4.92
C GLN A 42 -6.75 -14.87 -6.15
N ASN A 43 -6.12 -14.97 -7.33
CA ASN A 43 -6.78 -15.17 -8.62
C ASN A 43 -7.90 -14.13 -8.88
N ILE A 44 -7.55 -12.85 -8.67
CA ILE A 44 -8.41 -11.69 -8.90
C ILE A 44 -7.79 -10.78 -9.95
N ASN A 45 -8.53 -9.81 -10.44
CA ASN A 45 -8.06 -8.82 -11.40
C ASN A 45 -8.18 -7.41 -10.82
N LEU A 46 -7.28 -7.06 -9.90
CA LEU A 46 -7.10 -5.67 -9.47
C LEU A 46 -6.41 -4.89 -10.58
N GLU A 47 -6.98 -3.76 -10.92
CA GLU A 47 -6.45 -2.82 -11.91
C GLU A 47 -5.91 -1.59 -11.20
N THR A 48 -4.80 -1.05 -11.70
CA THR A 48 -4.18 0.17 -11.17
C THR A 48 -4.22 1.26 -12.24
N ASP A 49 -4.86 2.39 -11.92
CA ASP A 49 -4.86 3.58 -12.74
C ASP A 49 -3.95 4.65 -12.15
N LEU A 50 -3.03 5.15 -12.97
CA LEU A 50 -2.18 6.28 -12.62
C LEU A 50 -2.94 7.59 -12.88
N ILE A 51 -3.17 8.35 -11.83
CA ILE A 51 -3.82 9.66 -11.90
C ILE A 51 -2.79 10.75 -12.20
N SER A 52 -1.67 10.74 -11.47
CA SER A 52 -0.60 11.72 -11.68
C SER A 52 0.76 11.21 -11.18
N LEU A 53 1.82 11.70 -11.83
CA LEU A 53 3.21 11.54 -11.42
C LEU A 53 3.93 12.86 -11.63
N TYR A 54 4.49 13.42 -10.57
CA TYR A 54 5.29 14.64 -10.66
C TYR A 54 6.29 14.75 -9.50
N ILE A 55 7.22 15.71 -9.62
CA ILE A 55 8.25 15.96 -8.62
C ILE A 55 7.74 17.06 -7.68
N VAL A 56 7.85 16.81 -6.38
CA VAL A 56 7.64 17.78 -5.31
C VAL A 56 8.99 18.18 -4.75
N GLN A 57 9.28 19.48 -4.77
CA GLN A 57 10.55 20.04 -4.31
C GLN A 57 10.36 20.79 -3.00
N GLY A 58 11.29 20.62 -2.07
CA GLY A 58 11.39 21.43 -0.87
C GLY A 58 10.18 21.37 0.09
N ASP A 59 9.37 20.31 0.05
CA ASP A 59 8.24 20.17 0.97
C ASP A 59 8.72 19.85 2.39
N LYS A 60 8.60 20.85 3.28
CA LYS A 60 9.05 20.75 4.68
C LYS A 60 8.37 19.63 5.46
N LYS A 61 7.11 19.29 5.16
CA LYS A 61 6.39 18.21 5.85
C LYS A 61 6.94 16.85 5.42
N LEU A 62 7.17 16.66 4.13
CA LEU A 62 7.79 15.45 3.60
C LEU A 62 9.22 15.30 4.11
N MET A 63 10.02 16.37 4.06
CA MET A 63 11.39 16.34 4.56
C MET A 63 11.46 15.94 6.04
N LYS A 64 10.54 16.45 6.87
CA LYS A 64 10.42 16.03 8.27
C LYS A 64 10.04 14.55 8.41
N LYS A 65 9.10 14.06 7.59
CA LYS A 65 8.69 12.64 7.60
C LYS A 65 9.84 11.72 7.19
N PHE A 66 10.58 12.09 6.15
CA PHE A 66 11.74 11.32 5.66
C PHE A 66 13.02 11.56 6.46
N GLN A 67 13.04 12.53 7.39
CA GLN A 67 14.22 12.92 8.16
C GLN A 67 15.41 13.32 7.28
N VAL A 68 15.14 14.04 6.20
CA VAL A 68 16.11 14.48 5.21
C VAL A 68 16.28 16.00 5.20
N SER A 69 17.36 16.47 4.56
CA SER A 69 17.72 17.90 4.48
C SER A 69 16.78 18.71 3.58
N GLU A 70 16.87 20.05 3.70
CA GLU A 70 16.03 21.00 2.96
C GLU A 70 16.15 20.98 1.43
N SER A 71 17.07 20.21 0.85
CA SER A 71 17.24 20.07 -0.60
C SER A 71 16.66 18.79 -1.18
N ALA A 72 15.82 18.06 -0.41
CA ALA A 72 15.27 16.80 -0.87
C ALA A 72 14.06 16.98 -1.79
N ASP A 73 14.06 16.22 -2.88
CA ASP A 73 13.00 16.13 -3.85
C ASP A 73 12.33 14.75 -3.76
N PHE A 74 11.03 14.71 -4.04
CA PHE A 74 10.25 13.48 -3.98
C PHE A 74 9.45 13.30 -5.27
N TYR A 75 9.36 12.07 -5.77
CA TYR A 75 8.29 11.74 -6.71
C TYR A 75 6.98 11.62 -5.93
N LYS A 76 5.95 12.33 -6.36
CA LYS A 76 4.57 12.11 -5.92
C LYS A 76 3.85 11.29 -6.98
N VAL A 77 3.32 10.16 -6.58
CA VAL A 77 2.54 9.24 -7.42
C VAL A 77 1.14 9.13 -6.85
N VAL A 78 0.13 9.42 -7.64
CA VAL A 78 -1.27 9.29 -7.25
C VAL A 78 -1.92 8.23 -8.12
N ARG A 79 -2.57 7.23 -7.46
CA ARG A 79 -3.19 6.09 -8.14
C ARG A 79 -4.52 5.71 -7.51
N THR A 80 -5.34 5.02 -8.29
CA THR A 80 -6.48 4.25 -7.78
C THR A 80 -6.27 2.78 -8.09
N ASN A 81 -6.80 1.91 -7.22
CA ASN A 81 -6.95 0.50 -7.53
C ASN A 81 -8.44 0.16 -7.57
N SER A 82 -8.83 -0.60 -8.57
CA SER A 82 -10.21 -1.03 -8.79
C SER A 82 -10.31 -2.54 -8.97
N LEU A 83 -11.45 -3.10 -8.62
CA LEU A 83 -11.81 -4.48 -8.86
C LEU A 83 -13.16 -4.51 -9.57
N ASN A 84 -13.22 -5.17 -10.71
CA ASN A 84 -14.44 -5.26 -11.54
C ASN A 84 -15.07 -3.88 -11.85
N GLY A 85 -14.21 -2.87 -12.09
CA GLY A 85 -14.63 -1.49 -12.41
C GLY A 85 -15.03 -0.64 -11.20
N GLU A 86 -15.02 -1.19 -9.99
CA GLU A 86 -15.26 -0.45 -8.75
C GLU A 86 -13.97 -0.03 -8.07
N VAL A 87 -13.82 1.25 -7.79
CA VAL A 87 -12.64 1.79 -7.09
C VAL A 87 -12.67 1.36 -5.63
N LEU A 88 -11.62 0.67 -5.19
CA LEU A 88 -11.45 0.19 -3.82
C LEU A 88 -10.67 1.18 -2.96
N ASN A 89 -9.66 1.82 -3.54
CA ASN A 89 -8.82 2.77 -2.83
C ASN A 89 -8.23 3.83 -3.76
N TYR A 90 -7.82 4.92 -3.12
CA TYR A 90 -7.08 6.04 -3.70
C TYR A 90 -5.80 6.19 -2.91
N SER A 91 -4.65 6.22 -3.58
CA SER A 91 -3.36 6.30 -2.92
C SER A 91 -2.53 7.47 -3.39
N THR A 92 -1.78 8.05 -2.45
CA THR A 92 -0.75 9.05 -2.70
C THR A 92 0.55 8.55 -2.11
N SER A 93 1.53 8.23 -2.96
CA SER A 93 2.86 7.77 -2.55
C SER A 93 3.91 8.83 -2.83
N PHE A 94 4.86 8.97 -1.92
CA PHE A 94 6.05 9.81 -2.08
C PHE A 94 7.29 8.93 -2.01
N PHE A 95 8.19 9.09 -2.98
CA PHE A 95 9.46 8.36 -3.05
C PHE A 95 10.62 9.35 -3.00
N ASP A 96 11.61 9.10 -2.14
CA ASP A 96 12.83 9.91 -2.08
C ASP A 96 13.64 9.73 -3.35
N ARG A 97 13.89 10.80 -4.10
CA ARG A 97 14.63 10.78 -5.36
C ARG A 97 16.10 10.44 -5.21
N LYS A 98 16.68 10.56 -4.04
CA LYS A 98 18.05 10.07 -3.79
C LYS A 98 18.12 8.54 -3.82
N ILE A 99 17.03 7.87 -3.47
CA ILE A 99 16.93 6.41 -3.42
C ILE A 99 16.29 5.86 -4.70
N VAL A 100 15.28 6.55 -5.22
CA VAL A 100 14.58 6.24 -6.46
C VAL A 100 14.89 7.34 -7.48
N PRO A 101 16.05 7.27 -8.18
CA PRO A 101 16.54 8.37 -9.00
C PRO A 101 15.71 8.64 -10.25
N PHE A 102 15.01 7.61 -10.73
CA PHE A 102 14.18 7.71 -11.92
C PHE A 102 12.85 6.99 -11.70
N LEU A 103 11.76 7.65 -12.08
CA LEU A 103 10.42 7.09 -12.12
C LEU A 103 9.65 7.79 -13.24
N ASN A 104 9.03 6.99 -14.11
CA ASN A 104 8.18 7.48 -15.19
C ASN A 104 6.77 6.87 -15.09
N GLU A 105 5.85 7.31 -15.96
CA GLU A 105 4.48 6.82 -15.95
C GLU A 105 4.37 5.32 -16.25
N GLU A 106 5.23 4.80 -17.13
CA GLU A 106 5.20 3.37 -17.48
C GLU A 106 5.49 2.49 -16.25
N ILE A 107 6.53 2.84 -15.49
CA ILE A 107 6.88 2.15 -14.23
C ILE A 107 5.76 2.33 -13.21
N ALA A 108 5.22 3.57 -13.09
CA ALA A 108 4.18 3.88 -12.11
C ALA A 108 2.84 3.20 -12.40
N LYS A 109 2.51 2.92 -13.67
CA LYS A 109 1.34 2.15 -14.10
C LYS A 109 1.48 0.63 -13.86
N LYS A 110 2.72 0.14 -13.85
CA LYS A 110 3.02 -1.28 -13.60
C LYS A 110 3.27 -1.53 -12.11
N SER A 111 4.47 -1.89 -11.75
CA SER A 111 4.87 -2.16 -10.36
C SER A 111 6.13 -1.39 -10.01
N ILE A 112 5.98 -0.34 -9.20
CA ILE A 112 7.12 0.42 -8.71
C ILE A 112 8.05 -0.49 -7.88
N TYR A 113 7.52 -1.36 -7.04
CA TYR A 113 8.33 -2.26 -6.20
C TYR A 113 9.12 -3.26 -7.04
N GLU A 114 8.53 -3.80 -8.11
CA GLU A 114 9.26 -4.66 -9.04
C GLU A 114 10.44 -3.93 -9.67
N TYR A 115 10.26 -2.68 -10.09
CA TYR A 115 11.33 -1.82 -10.58
C TYR A 115 12.41 -1.58 -9.52
N LEU A 116 12.02 -1.25 -8.27
CA LEU A 116 12.98 -1.06 -7.19
C LEU A 116 13.84 -2.30 -6.94
N GLU A 117 13.22 -3.48 -6.94
CA GLU A 117 13.91 -4.74 -6.64
C GLU A 117 14.67 -5.29 -7.83
N LYS A 118 14.06 -5.31 -9.03
CA LYS A 118 14.66 -5.93 -10.21
C LYS A 118 15.65 -5.03 -10.93
N ASP A 119 15.34 -3.74 -11.08
CA ASP A 119 16.19 -2.81 -11.85
C ASP A 119 17.19 -2.08 -10.95
N LEU A 120 16.73 -1.49 -9.85
CA LEU A 120 17.60 -0.77 -8.92
C LEU A 120 18.29 -1.68 -7.89
N LYS A 121 17.96 -2.99 -7.84
CA LYS A 121 18.55 -3.97 -6.91
C LYS A 121 18.41 -3.57 -5.44
N LEU A 122 17.40 -2.77 -5.10
CA LEU A 122 17.11 -2.39 -3.73
C LEU A 122 16.46 -3.55 -2.99
N LYS A 123 16.83 -3.74 -1.72
CA LYS A 123 16.23 -4.76 -0.86
C LYS A 123 15.19 -4.10 0.04
N ILE A 124 13.91 -4.31 -0.27
CA ILE A 124 12.81 -3.84 0.57
C ILE A 124 12.80 -4.68 1.85
N GLY A 125 12.77 -4.03 3.00
CA GLY A 125 12.86 -4.67 4.31
C GLY A 125 11.51 -4.85 4.98
N TYR A 126 10.92 -3.76 5.41
CA TYR A 126 9.66 -3.76 6.16
C TYR A 126 8.87 -2.48 5.93
N SER A 127 7.61 -2.48 6.35
CA SER A 127 6.80 -1.27 6.43
C SER A 127 6.11 -1.17 7.78
N ARG A 128 6.01 0.07 8.30
CA ARG A 128 5.09 0.42 9.38
C ARG A 128 3.81 0.97 8.78
N ARG A 129 2.68 0.51 9.25
CA ARG A 129 1.36 0.94 8.82
C ARG A 129 0.53 1.40 10.00
N ASP A 130 0.00 2.59 9.92
CA ASP A 130 -0.88 3.19 10.92
C ASP A 130 -2.28 3.31 10.30
N ILE A 131 -3.31 2.76 10.95
CA ILE A 131 -4.70 2.82 10.46
C ILE A 131 -5.42 3.92 11.23
N ASN A 132 -5.97 4.87 10.50
CA ASN A 132 -6.67 6.03 11.05
C ASN A 132 -8.02 6.22 10.35
N PHE A 133 -8.85 7.08 10.94
CA PHE A 133 -10.13 7.50 10.37
C PHE A 133 -10.16 9.03 10.33
N ARG A 134 -10.61 9.58 9.20
CA ARG A 134 -10.82 11.03 9.05
C ARG A 134 -11.91 11.36 8.06
N LYS A 135 -12.31 12.62 8.04
CA LYS A 135 -13.19 13.12 6.98
C LYS A 135 -12.52 12.99 5.62
N ILE A 136 -13.30 12.62 4.62
CA ILE A 136 -12.88 12.57 3.23
C ILE A 136 -12.65 13.98 2.69
N THR A 137 -11.67 14.15 1.82
CA THR A 137 -11.47 15.39 1.06
C THR A 137 -12.29 15.39 -0.23
N PRO A 138 -12.60 16.58 -0.81
CA PRO A 138 -13.30 16.65 -2.09
C PRO A 138 -12.60 15.91 -3.24
N GLU A 139 -11.26 15.92 -3.26
CA GLU A 139 -10.47 15.19 -4.26
C GLU A 139 -10.66 13.68 -4.12
N GLU A 140 -10.52 13.15 -2.92
CA GLU A 140 -10.70 11.73 -2.63
C GLU A 140 -12.13 11.26 -2.93
N GLN A 141 -13.12 12.09 -2.58
CA GLN A 141 -14.53 11.82 -2.86
C GLN A 141 -14.80 11.67 -4.35
N LYS A 142 -14.16 12.52 -5.18
CA LYS A 142 -14.27 12.45 -6.64
C LYS A 142 -13.77 11.11 -7.18
N TYR A 143 -12.61 10.64 -6.73
CA TYR A 143 -11.98 9.41 -7.23
C TYR A 143 -12.61 8.14 -6.66
N LEU A 144 -12.95 8.14 -5.38
CA LEU A 144 -13.60 7.00 -4.72
C LEU A 144 -15.10 6.90 -5.04
N LYS A 145 -15.69 7.93 -5.68
CA LYS A 145 -17.13 8.00 -6.04
C LYS A 145 -18.05 7.75 -4.84
N LEU A 146 -17.64 8.16 -3.64
CA LEU A 146 -18.43 7.99 -2.42
C LEU A 146 -19.62 8.95 -2.41
N LYS A 147 -20.82 8.40 -2.20
CA LYS A 147 -22.05 9.17 -1.96
C LYS A 147 -22.41 9.02 -0.48
N ASP A 148 -22.80 10.12 0.15
CA ASP A 148 -23.32 10.15 1.52
C ASP A 148 -22.37 9.63 2.62
N ILE A 149 -21.12 9.33 2.27
CA ILE A 149 -20.07 8.92 3.19
C ILE A 149 -19.08 10.07 3.37
N ASN A 150 -18.92 10.53 4.61
CA ASN A 150 -18.04 11.63 4.95
C ASN A 150 -16.77 11.21 5.73
N MET A 151 -16.68 9.93 6.13
CA MET A 151 -15.53 9.37 6.83
C MET A 151 -14.91 8.25 6.00
N VAL A 152 -13.58 8.18 6.03
CA VAL A 152 -12.80 7.17 5.30
C VAL A 152 -11.79 6.49 6.20
N VAL A 153 -11.41 5.27 5.83
CA VAL A 153 -10.28 4.57 6.42
C VAL A 153 -9.00 5.03 5.74
N VAL A 154 -8.02 5.42 6.52
CA VAL A 154 -6.72 5.89 6.03
C VAL A 154 -5.63 4.99 6.56
N ILE A 155 -4.82 4.43 5.66
CA ILE A 155 -3.61 3.69 6.01
C ILE A 155 -2.42 4.56 5.64
N GLU A 156 -1.68 5.01 6.66
CA GLU A 156 -0.38 5.66 6.46
C GLU A 156 0.72 4.60 6.50
N THR A 157 1.51 4.51 5.44
CA THR A 157 2.58 3.52 5.30
C THR A 157 3.93 4.22 5.23
N HIS A 158 4.87 3.78 6.06
CA HIS A 158 6.28 4.12 5.97
C HIS A 158 7.04 2.86 5.56
N ALA A 159 7.62 2.82 4.37
CA ALA A 159 8.33 1.66 3.85
C ALA A 159 9.85 1.88 3.88
N TYR A 160 10.55 0.88 4.37
CA TYR A 160 11.97 0.92 4.63
C TYR A 160 12.72 -0.16 3.84
N LEU A 161 13.92 0.20 3.37
CA LEU A 161 14.87 -0.76 2.86
C LEU A 161 15.40 -1.65 4.01
N SER A 162 16.03 -2.76 3.68
CA SER A 162 16.61 -3.70 4.66
C SER A 162 17.70 -3.09 5.55
N ASN A 163 18.30 -1.97 5.12
CA ASN A 163 19.26 -1.20 5.91
C ASN A 163 18.61 -0.13 6.82
N GLY A 164 17.28 -0.09 6.91
CA GLY A 164 16.53 0.87 7.72
C GLY A 164 16.26 2.22 7.06
N THR A 165 16.65 2.44 5.81
CA THR A 165 16.41 3.70 5.12
C THR A 165 14.96 3.81 4.68
N LEU A 166 14.26 4.89 5.06
CA LEU A 166 12.91 5.20 4.60
C LEU A 166 12.98 5.64 3.13
N PHE A 167 12.35 4.90 2.23
CA PHE A 167 12.35 5.22 0.80
C PHE A 167 10.98 5.65 0.27
N GLN A 168 9.90 5.27 0.97
CA GLN A 168 8.53 5.62 0.59
C GLN A 168 7.69 5.99 1.81
N TYR A 169 6.91 7.05 1.66
CA TYR A 169 5.75 7.37 2.49
C TYR A 169 4.50 7.32 1.62
N GLU A 170 3.47 6.65 2.08
CA GLU A 170 2.23 6.49 1.33
C GLU A 170 1.02 6.69 2.23
N THR A 171 -0.01 7.31 1.69
CA THR A 171 -1.35 7.39 2.28
C THR A 171 -2.32 6.69 1.36
N ILE A 172 -3.00 5.66 1.85
CA ILE A 172 -4.03 4.92 1.11
C ILE A 172 -5.37 5.21 1.76
N ILE A 173 -6.32 5.68 0.97
CA ILE A 173 -7.69 5.97 1.38
C ILE A 173 -8.57 4.84 0.86
N HIS A 174 -9.20 4.10 1.77
CA HIS A 174 -10.07 2.99 1.44
C HIS A 174 -11.55 3.38 1.51
N HIS A 175 -12.31 2.79 0.59
CA HIS A 175 -13.77 2.80 0.68
C HIS A 175 -14.20 2.10 1.97
N PRO A 176 -14.86 2.78 2.92
CA PRO A 176 -15.09 2.23 4.25
C PRO A 176 -15.95 0.96 4.26
N GLU A 177 -16.93 0.84 3.35
CA GLU A 177 -17.78 -0.34 3.23
C GLU A 177 -17.07 -1.55 2.60
N LYS A 178 -15.91 -1.33 1.96
CA LYS A 178 -15.11 -2.36 1.29
C LYS A 178 -13.80 -2.66 2.02
N PHE A 179 -13.62 -2.09 3.21
CA PHE A 179 -12.41 -2.29 4.00
C PHE A 179 -12.69 -3.20 5.19
N THR A 180 -11.99 -4.32 5.23
CA THR A 180 -11.97 -5.20 6.40
C THR A 180 -10.52 -5.50 6.76
N PHE A 181 -10.16 -5.27 8.01
CA PHE A 181 -8.89 -5.67 8.58
C PHE A 181 -9.08 -6.87 9.49
N THR A 182 -8.36 -7.95 9.21
CA THR A 182 -8.39 -9.18 10.02
C THR A 182 -7.00 -9.50 10.54
N VAL A 183 -6.87 -9.68 11.84
CA VAL A 183 -5.67 -10.18 12.49
C VAL A 183 -6.03 -11.38 13.37
N ILE A 184 -5.18 -12.41 13.37
CA ILE A 184 -5.34 -13.56 14.25
C ILE A 184 -4.49 -13.33 15.49
N ALA A 185 -5.15 -13.06 16.61
CA ALA A 185 -4.49 -12.99 17.91
C ALA A 185 -4.29 -14.42 18.49
N LYS A 186 -3.11 -14.72 18.99
CA LYS A 186 -2.80 -15.98 19.71
C LYS A 186 -2.54 -15.67 21.18
N ARG A 187 -2.91 -16.60 22.07
CA ARG A 187 -2.63 -16.59 23.52
C ARG A 187 -1.53 -17.58 23.85
#